data_9dd1dae32d5b8feab32d504ae3eafaef
#
_entry.id   9dd1dae32d5b8feab32d504ae3eafaef
#
_cell.length_a   1.000
_cell.length_b   1.000
_cell.length_c   1.000
_cell.angle_alpha   90.00
_cell.angle_beta   90.00
_cell.angle_gamma   90.00
#
_symmetry.space_group_name_H-M   'P 1'
#
loop_
_entity.id
_entity.type
_entity.pdbx_description
1 polymer ?
#
loop_
_entity_poly.entity_id
_entity_poly.type
_entity_poly.pdbx_seq_one_letter_code
_entity_poly.pdbx_strand_id
1 'polypeptide(L)'
;MTLEEFYAKIGGNSADVLRRLPSEAMVRKFIGKYPADTSWGSLESAMDSQDWEAAFRAAHTLKGVAQNLGFQRLYLSSAALTEALRGPKPLTDPALREAVAMDQAALLTAIQELEG
;
A
#
# COMPACT_ATOMS: atom_id res chain seq x y z
N MET A 1 2.27 -17.10 -12.19
CA MET A 1 1.45 -16.92 -10.96
C MET A 1 0.07 -16.40 -11.35
N THR A 2 -0.98 -16.93 -10.74
CA THR A 2 -2.35 -16.43 -10.94
C THR A 2 -2.62 -15.23 -10.04
N LEU A 3 -3.69 -14.46 -10.34
CA LEU A 3 -4.12 -13.39 -9.46
C LEU A 3 -4.51 -13.91 -8.07
N GLU A 4 -5.16 -15.07 -8.00
CA GLU A 4 -5.51 -15.69 -6.72
C GLU A 4 -4.28 -15.97 -5.88
N GLU A 5 -3.23 -16.52 -6.48
CA GLU A 5 -1.96 -16.78 -5.81
C GLU A 5 -1.28 -15.50 -5.34
N PHE A 6 -1.31 -14.47 -6.20
CA PHE A 6 -0.75 -13.16 -5.86
C PHE A 6 -1.45 -12.58 -4.62
N TYR A 7 -2.79 -12.52 -4.64
CA TYR A 7 -3.54 -11.95 -3.51
C TYR A 7 -3.41 -12.79 -2.24
N ALA A 8 -3.29 -14.12 -2.37
CA ALA A 8 -3.03 -14.97 -1.22
C ALA A 8 -1.71 -14.61 -0.54
N LYS A 9 -0.68 -14.27 -1.32
CA LYS A 9 0.63 -13.87 -0.79
C LYS A 9 0.60 -12.55 -0.04
N ILE A 10 -0.19 -11.60 -0.51
CA ILE A 10 -0.23 -10.25 0.08
C ILE A 10 -1.41 -10.03 1.03
N GLY A 11 -2.14 -11.10 1.34
CA GLY A 11 -3.23 -11.05 2.31
C GLY A 11 -4.52 -10.45 1.77
N GLY A 12 -4.73 -10.46 0.45
CA GLY A 12 -5.95 -9.93 -0.17
C GLY A 12 -6.85 -11.00 -0.74
N ASN A 13 -7.88 -10.55 -1.45
CA ASN A 13 -8.85 -11.40 -2.12
C ASN A 13 -9.14 -10.86 -3.51
N SER A 14 -8.80 -11.65 -4.55
CA SER A 14 -8.98 -11.23 -5.95
C SER A 14 -10.46 -10.98 -6.30
N ALA A 15 -11.38 -11.71 -5.69
CA ALA A 15 -12.81 -11.54 -5.94
C ALA A 15 -13.30 -10.14 -5.54
N ASP A 16 -12.78 -9.58 -4.44
CA ASP A 16 -13.13 -8.23 -4.02
C ASP A 16 -12.70 -7.17 -5.02
N VAL A 17 -11.50 -7.34 -5.58
CA VAL A 17 -10.96 -6.40 -6.57
C VAL A 17 -11.73 -6.51 -7.87
N LEU A 18 -12.06 -7.73 -8.31
CA LEU A 18 -12.80 -7.98 -9.56
C LEU A 18 -14.23 -7.45 -9.50
N ARG A 19 -14.78 -7.22 -8.31
CA ARG A 19 -16.09 -6.55 -8.19
C ARG A 19 -16.00 -5.06 -8.56
N ARG A 20 -14.83 -4.44 -8.36
CA ARG A 20 -14.64 -3.02 -8.61
C ARG A 20 -14.03 -2.73 -9.98
N LEU A 21 -13.18 -3.62 -10.46
CA LEU A 21 -12.50 -3.46 -11.75
C LEU A 21 -13.07 -4.46 -12.76
N PRO A 22 -13.33 -4.03 -14.00
CA PRO A 22 -14.14 -4.81 -14.93
C PRO A 22 -13.51 -6.10 -15.45
N SER A 23 -12.20 -6.28 -15.34
CA SER A 23 -11.56 -7.48 -15.87
C SER A 23 -10.25 -7.81 -15.16
N GLU A 24 -9.85 -9.07 -15.24
CA GLU A 24 -8.56 -9.53 -14.74
C GLU A 24 -7.39 -8.80 -15.41
N ALA A 25 -7.50 -8.56 -16.73
CA ALA A 25 -6.47 -7.83 -17.47
C ALA A 25 -6.29 -6.43 -16.92
N MET A 26 -7.37 -5.74 -16.56
CA MET A 26 -7.29 -4.40 -15.96
C MET A 26 -6.68 -4.44 -14.56
N VAL A 27 -7.03 -5.44 -13.76
CA VAL A 27 -6.42 -5.63 -12.42
C VAL A 27 -4.91 -5.80 -12.57
N ARG A 28 -4.46 -6.69 -13.47
CA ARG A 28 -3.04 -6.90 -13.73
C ARG A 28 -2.34 -5.63 -14.19
N LYS A 29 -2.99 -4.84 -15.03
CA LYS A 29 -2.45 -3.57 -15.51
C LYS A 29 -2.19 -2.59 -14.36
N PHE A 30 -3.16 -2.44 -13.46
CA PHE A 30 -3.01 -1.54 -12.31
C PHE A 30 -1.97 -2.05 -11.31
N ILE A 31 -1.92 -3.36 -11.08
CA ILE A 31 -0.87 -3.94 -10.23
C ILE A 31 0.51 -3.64 -10.82
N GLY A 32 0.66 -3.82 -12.13
CA GLY A 32 1.93 -3.56 -12.82
C GLY A 32 2.38 -2.10 -12.79
N LYS A 33 1.44 -1.17 -12.63
CA LYS A 33 1.75 0.26 -12.50
C LYS A 33 2.15 0.65 -11.06
N TYR A 34 1.80 -0.15 -10.08
CA TYR A 34 2.01 0.20 -8.68
C TYR A 34 3.48 0.48 -8.33
N PRO A 35 4.49 -0.25 -8.84
CA PRO A 35 5.89 0.06 -8.52
C PRO A 35 6.32 1.49 -8.87
N ALA A 36 5.62 2.14 -9.80
CA ALA A 36 5.87 3.53 -10.15
C ALA A 36 5.13 4.54 -9.25
N ASP A 37 4.26 4.06 -8.36
CA ASP A 37 3.53 4.92 -7.42
C ASP A 37 4.49 5.56 -6.43
N THR A 38 4.34 6.86 -6.22
CA THR A 38 5.26 7.65 -5.39
C THR A 38 4.82 7.81 -3.94
N SER A 39 3.66 7.25 -3.56
CA SER A 39 3.09 7.49 -2.23
C SER A 39 3.98 7.04 -1.08
N TRP A 40 4.59 5.86 -1.19
CA TRP A 40 5.48 5.38 -0.14
C TRP A 40 6.75 6.24 -0.02
N GLY A 41 7.38 6.59 -1.15
CA GLY A 41 8.56 7.46 -1.15
C GLY A 41 8.26 8.83 -0.56
N SER A 42 7.11 9.42 -0.91
CA SER A 42 6.66 10.70 -0.36
C SER A 42 6.44 10.60 1.15
N LEU A 43 5.86 9.50 1.61
CA LEU A 43 5.62 9.25 3.03
C LEU A 43 6.94 9.14 3.81
N GLU A 44 7.89 8.35 3.30
CA GLU A 44 9.21 8.22 3.93
C GLU A 44 9.92 9.56 4.03
N SER A 45 9.95 10.31 2.93
CA SER A 45 10.60 11.61 2.86
C SER A 45 9.98 12.60 3.85
N ALA A 46 8.65 12.63 3.94
CA ALA A 46 7.94 13.51 4.85
C ALA A 46 8.23 13.15 6.32
N MET A 47 8.25 11.87 6.64
CA MET A 47 8.57 11.43 8.01
C MET A 47 10.03 11.73 8.38
N ASP A 48 10.96 11.54 7.45
CA ASP A 48 12.38 11.86 7.67
C ASP A 48 12.59 13.35 7.89
N SER A 49 11.82 14.19 7.21
CA SER A 49 11.85 15.65 7.35
C SER A 49 11.00 16.16 8.51
N GLN A 50 10.28 15.28 9.19
CA GLN A 50 9.34 15.63 10.25
C GLN A 50 8.24 16.61 9.78
N ASP A 51 7.89 16.54 8.50
CA ASP A 51 6.76 17.24 7.93
C ASP A 51 5.50 16.38 8.13
N TRP A 52 4.89 16.52 9.29
CA TRP A 52 3.80 15.62 9.71
C TRP A 52 2.52 15.86 8.91
N GLU A 53 2.30 17.05 8.41
CA GLU A 53 1.17 17.32 7.53
C GLU A 53 1.32 16.56 6.21
N ALA A 54 2.48 16.65 5.58
CA ALA A 54 2.78 15.92 4.36
C ALA A 54 2.76 14.42 4.59
N ALA A 55 3.29 13.96 5.74
CA ALA A 55 3.30 12.54 6.11
C ALA A 55 1.88 12.00 6.25
N PHE A 56 1.00 12.74 6.92
CA PHE A 56 -0.41 12.34 7.05
C PHE A 56 -1.08 12.20 5.67
N ARG A 57 -0.90 13.19 4.81
CA ARG A 57 -1.49 13.15 3.45
C ARG A 57 -0.98 11.99 2.63
N ALA A 58 0.34 11.72 2.69
CA ALA A 58 0.95 10.62 1.95
C ALA A 58 0.46 9.26 2.46
N ALA A 59 0.36 9.10 3.79
CA ALA A 59 -0.18 7.87 4.39
C ALA A 59 -1.63 7.64 3.97
N HIS A 60 -2.44 8.69 3.98
CA HIS A 60 -3.84 8.62 3.56
C HIS A 60 -3.96 8.21 2.09
N THR A 61 -3.12 8.78 1.22
CA THR A 61 -3.09 8.43 -0.20
C THR A 61 -2.69 6.97 -0.40
N LEU A 62 -1.64 6.52 0.29
CA LEU A 62 -1.17 5.14 0.21
C LEU A 62 -2.28 4.17 0.66
N LYS A 63 -2.95 4.48 1.76
CA LYS A 63 -4.08 3.70 2.25
C LYS A 63 -5.16 3.56 1.17
N GLY A 64 -5.50 4.66 0.50
CA GLY A 64 -6.52 4.67 -0.55
C GLY A 64 -6.13 3.82 -1.75
N VAL A 65 -4.89 3.89 -2.19
CA VAL A 65 -4.37 3.08 -3.29
C VAL A 65 -4.42 1.59 -2.92
N ALA A 66 -3.94 1.25 -1.73
CA ALA A 66 -3.91 -0.14 -1.25
C ALA A 66 -5.34 -0.71 -1.14
N GLN A 67 -6.27 0.07 -0.64
CA GLN A 67 -7.67 -0.34 -0.53
C GLN A 67 -8.27 -0.61 -1.92
N ASN A 68 -8.05 0.30 -2.85
CA ASN A 68 -8.62 0.22 -4.18
C ASN A 68 -8.11 -1.00 -4.96
N LEU A 69 -6.84 -1.36 -4.79
CA LEU A 69 -6.22 -2.49 -5.47
C LEU A 69 -6.27 -3.79 -4.66
N GLY A 70 -6.88 -3.77 -3.48
CA GLY A 70 -7.03 -4.96 -2.66
C GLY A 70 -5.76 -5.46 -2.00
N PHE A 71 -4.79 -4.59 -1.79
CA PHE A 71 -3.54 -4.91 -1.10
C PHE A 71 -3.80 -4.87 0.41
N GLN A 72 -4.38 -5.94 0.95
CA GLN A 72 -4.99 -5.93 2.27
C GLN A 72 -4.01 -5.65 3.41
N ARG A 73 -2.84 -6.31 3.42
CA ARG A 73 -1.87 -6.05 4.49
C ARG A 73 -1.37 -4.61 4.45
N LEU A 74 -1.03 -4.13 3.26
CA LEU A 74 -0.58 -2.74 3.09
C LEU A 74 -1.69 -1.76 3.47
N TYR A 75 -2.93 -2.09 3.13
CA TYR A 75 -4.08 -1.27 3.54
C TYR A 75 -4.16 -1.17 5.07
N LEU A 76 -4.07 -2.30 5.77
CA LEU A 76 -4.18 -2.31 7.23
C LEU A 76 -3.03 -1.55 7.89
N SER A 77 -1.80 -1.77 7.45
CA SER A 77 -0.65 -1.08 8.04
C SER A 77 -0.64 0.41 7.72
N SER A 78 -0.99 0.80 6.48
CA SER A 78 -1.07 2.21 6.12
C SER A 78 -2.24 2.92 6.79
N ALA A 79 -3.35 2.22 7.02
CA ALA A 79 -4.48 2.77 7.78
C ALA A 79 -4.08 3.06 9.24
N ALA A 80 -3.38 2.13 9.88
CA ALA A 80 -2.90 2.32 11.25
C ALA A 80 -1.93 3.51 11.33
N LEU A 81 -1.01 3.61 10.38
CA LEU A 81 -0.07 4.74 10.33
C LEU A 81 -0.80 6.06 10.08
N THR A 82 -1.79 6.07 9.19
CA THR A 82 -2.60 7.26 8.91
C THR A 82 -3.28 7.75 10.18
N GLU A 83 -3.89 6.85 10.95
CA GLU A 83 -4.54 7.23 12.21
C GLU A 83 -3.56 7.76 13.24
N ALA A 84 -2.36 7.19 13.34
CA ALA A 84 -1.33 7.65 14.25
C ALA A 84 -0.83 9.06 13.91
N LEU A 85 -0.88 9.43 12.64
CA LEU A 85 -0.45 10.76 12.17
C LEU A 85 -1.58 11.78 12.15
N ARG A 86 -2.81 11.36 12.44
CA ARG A 86 -3.98 12.23 12.37
C ARG A 86 -3.92 13.33 13.41
N GLY A 87 -4.10 14.55 12.93
CA GLY A 87 -4.00 15.76 13.72
C GLY A 87 -3.67 16.97 12.85
N PRO A 88 -2.64 16.96 11.97
CA PRO A 88 -1.50 16.04 11.95
C PRO A 88 -0.64 16.13 13.20
N LYS A 89 0.02 15.04 13.54
CA LYS A 89 0.88 15.00 14.72
C LYS A 89 2.10 14.08 14.49
N PRO A 90 3.18 14.28 15.29
CA PRO A 90 4.37 13.44 15.17
C PRO A 90 4.08 11.96 15.41
N LEU A 91 4.79 11.11 14.67
CA LEU A 91 4.77 9.66 14.91
C LEU A 91 5.56 9.35 16.18
N THR A 92 4.92 8.65 17.13
CA THR A 92 5.55 8.26 18.38
C THR A 92 5.93 6.78 18.44
N ASP A 93 5.29 5.94 17.62
CA ASP A 93 5.56 4.50 17.57
C ASP A 93 6.20 4.13 16.21
N PRO A 94 7.54 3.94 16.18
CA PRO A 94 8.23 3.63 14.94
C PRO A 94 7.84 2.28 14.33
N ALA A 95 7.25 1.38 15.12
CA ALA A 95 6.79 0.08 14.60
C ALA A 95 5.71 0.24 13.54
N LEU A 96 4.91 1.31 13.59
CA LEU A 96 3.88 1.56 12.59
C LEU A 96 4.46 1.88 11.22
N ARG A 97 5.54 2.65 11.18
CA ARG A 97 6.26 2.93 9.94
C ARG A 97 6.91 1.66 9.40
N GLU A 98 7.52 0.88 10.29
CA GLU A 98 8.22 -0.33 9.92
C GLU A 98 7.27 -1.37 9.33
N ALA A 99 6.05 -1.50 9.87
CA ALA A 99 5.04 -2.41 9.35
C ALA A 99 4.68 -2.06 7.89
N VAL A 100 4.50 -0.77 7.58
CA VAL A 100 4.22 -0.34 6.20
C VAL A 100 5.41 -0.65 5.30
N ALA A 101 6.63 -0.39 5.76
CA ALA A 101 7.84 -0.68 4.98
C ALA A 101 7.95 -2.16 4.63
N MET A 102 7.66 -3.05 5.58
CA MET A 102 7.68 -4.50 5.35
C MET A 102 6.61 -4.93 4.37
N ASP A 103 5.39 -4.42 4.52
CA ASP A 103 4.28 -4.78 3.63
C ASP A 103 4.51 -4.25 2.21
N GLN A 104 5.09 -3.06 2.09
CA GLN A 104 5.47 -2.49 0.81
C GLN A 104 6.52 -3.35 0.11
N ALA A 105 7.57 -3.76 0.83
CA ALA A 105 8.63 -4.59 0.27
C ALA A 105 8.10 -5.94 -0.18
N ALA A 106 7.26 -6.58 0.63
CA ALA A 106 6.64 -7.86 0.29
C ALA A 106 5.74 -7.74 -0.95
N LEU A 107 5.00 -6.64 -1.04
CA LEU A 107 4.14 -6.37 -2.20
C LEU A 107 4.96 -6.23 -3.49
N LEU A 108 6.05 -5.46 -3.45
CA LEU A 108 6.90 -5.28 -4.63
C LEU A 108 7.51 -6.59 -5.10
N THR A 109 7.94 -7.45 -4.17
CA THR A 109 8.44 -8.78 -4.49
C THR A 109 7.36 -9.64 -5.14
N ALA A 110 6.15 -9.63 -4.59
CA ALA A 110 5.02 -10.38 -5.15
C ALA A 110 4.65 -9.89 -6.55
N ILE A 111 4.71 -8.58 -6.80
CA ILE A 111 4.45 -8.02 -8.13
C ILE A 111 5.49 -8.51 -9.13
N GLN A 112 6.77 -8.54 -8.76
CA GLN A 112 7.82 -9.07 -9.62
C GLN A 112 7.56 -10.52 -9.98
N GLU A 113 7.13 -11.34 -9.02
CA GLU A 113 6.81 -12.75 -9.25
C GLU A 113 5.58 -12.91 -10.16
N LEU A 114 4.59 -12.04 -10.01
CA LEU A 114 3.40 -12.06 -10.86
C LEU A 114 3.74 -11.74 -12.31
N GLU A 115 4.60 -10.76 -12.54
CA GLU A 115 4.99 -10.31 -13.87
C GLU A 115 6.07 -11.19 -14.51
N GLY A 116 6.88 -11.81 -13.68
CA GLY A 116 7.94 -12.71 -14.11
C GLY A 116 7.42 -14.08 -14.46
#